data_cd5876fe657325b41684180ec60c0bcd
#
_entry.id   cd5876fe657325b41684180ec60c0bcd
#
_cell.length_a   1.000
_cell.length_b   1.000
_cell.length_c   1.000
_cell.angle_alpha   90.00
_cell.angle_beta   90.00
_cell.angle_gamma   90.00
#
_symmetry.space_group_name_H-M   'P 1'
#
loop_
_entity.id
_entity.type
_entity.pdbx_description
1 polymer ?
#
loop_
_entity_poly.entity_id
_entity_poly.type
_entity_poly.pdbx_seq_one_letter_code
_entity_poly.pdbx_strand_id
1 'polypeptide(L)'
;MTYFLDSNIVSYILNGKSAIKNRIEELLLQGNDIFIPTFVYYEIKRGLLAVGATSKLERFNNFVKTLGLINLTMQTYDMAANVYALLKKQGLLIEDADLFIGCSALENSAILITNNANHLKRISGLKIEVLE
;
A
#
# COMPACT_ATOMS: atom_id res chain seq x y z
N MET A 1 6.95 -10.42 11.01
CA MET A 1 6.21 -10.39 9.73
C MET A 1 6.39 -9.05 9.06
N THR A 2 6.18 -8.99 7.77
CA THR A 2 6.30 -7.77 6.98
C THR A 2 4.92 -7.33 6.51
N TYR A 3 4.65 -6.04 6.65
CA TYR A 3 3.39 -5.41 6.24
C TYR A 3 3.68 -4.28 5.28
N PHE A 4 2.83 -4.12 4.27
CA PHE A 4 2.85 -2.96 3.36
C PHE A 4 1.56 -2.18 3.54
N LEU A 5 1.64 -0.86 3.42
CA LEU A 5 0.48 0.03 3.54
C LEU A 5 0.00 0.46 2.15
N ASP A 6 -1.30 0.29 1.90
CA ASP A 6 -1.95 0.87 0.73
C ASP A 6 -2.19 2.37 0.93
N SER A 7 -2.41 3.09 -0.15
CA SER A 7 -2.57 4.56 -0.14
C SER A 7 -3.70 5.03 0.76
N ASN A 8 -4.85 4.33 0.75
CA ASN A 8 -5.99 4.69 1.60
C ASN A 8 -5.65 4.63 3.09
N ILE A 9 -4.81 3.67 3.50
CA ILE A 9 -4.39 3.55 4.90
C ILE A 9 -3.51 4.73 5.31
N VAL A 10 -2.54 5.10 4.46
CA VAL A 10 -1.69 6.28 4.70
C VAL A 10 -2.54 7.54 4.80
N SER A 11 -3.53 7.71 3.92
CA SER A 11 -4.45 8.85 3.95
C SER A 11 -5.23 8.91 5.25
N TYR A 12 -5.73 7.78 5.74
CA TYR A 12 -6.45 7.71 7.03
C TYR A 12 -5.56 8.18 8.18
N ILE A 13 -4.31 7.76 8.21
CA ILE A 13 -3.35 8.17 9.25
C ILE A 13 -3.11 9.67 9.18
N LEU A 14 -2.88 10.22 8.01
CA LEU A 14 -2.65 11.65 7.81
C LEU A 14 -3.89 12.49 8.15
N ASN A 15 -5.08 11.93 8.01
CA ASN A 15 -6.34 12.59 8.36
C ASN A 15 -6.73 12.37 9.83
N GLY A 16 -5.88 11.77 10.64
CA GLY A 16 -6.07 11.64 12.07
C GLY A 16 -6.99 10.49 12.51
N LYS A 17 -7.14 9.46 11.68
CA LYS A 17 -7.94 8.28 12.05
C LYS A 17 -7.19 7.44 13.10
N SER A 18 -7.51 7.66 14.37
CA SER A 18 -6.75 7.12 15.50
C SER A 18 -6.76 5.60 15.58
N ALA A 19 -7.87 4.95 15.24
CA ALA A 19 -7.94 3.47 15.25
C ALA A 19 -6.94 2.84 14.29
N ILE A 20 -6.79 3.42 13.10
CA ILE A 20 -5.82 2.95 12.10
C ILE A 20 -4.39 3.18 12.60
N LYS A 21 -4.11 4.39 13.08
CA LYS A 21 -2.81 4.74 13.63
C LYS A 21 -2.41 3.82 14.78
N ASN A 22 -3.35 3.55 15.68
CA ASN A 22 -3.10 2.66 16.83
C ASN A 22 -2.76 1.24 16.38
N ARG A 23 -3.42 0.73 15.34
CA ARG A 23 -3.10 -0.59 14.79
C ARG A 23 -1.69 -0.65 14.22
N ILE A 24 -1.27 0.38 13.50
CA ILE A 24 0.10 0.46 12.97
C ILE A 24 1.12 0.51 14.11
N GLU A 25 0.88 1.32 15.13
CA GLU A 25 1.75 1.40 16.30
C GLU A 25 1.84 0.05 17.04
N GLU A 26 0.72 -0.63 17.21
CA GLU A 26 0.67 -1.97 17.81
C GLU A 26 1.54 -2.96 17.05
N LEU A 27 1.43 -2.99 15.72
CA LEU A 27 2.24 -3.88 14.89
C LEU A 27 3.74 -3.61 15.03
N LEU A 28 4.13 -2.33 15.07
CA LEU A 28 5.52 -1.94 15.27
C LEU A 28 6.03 -2.35 16.64
N LEU A 29 5.24 -2.17 17.69
CA LEU A 29 5.60 -2.58 19.04
C LEU A 29 5.75 -4.10 19.17
N GLN A 30 5.04 -4.87 18.36
CA GLN A 30 5.16 -6.32 18.30
C GLN A 30 6.37 -6.80 17.49
N GLY A 31 7.19 -5.89 16.98
CA GLY A 31 8.40 -6.23 16.25
C GLY A 31 8.22 -6.50 14.76
N ASN A 32 7.08 -6.14 14.18
CA ASN A 32 6.85 -6.30 12.75
C ASN A 32 7.51 -5.18 11.95
N ASP A 33 7.90 -5.49 10.72
CA ASP A 33 8.39 -4.51 9.77
C ASP A 33 7.22 -3.96 8.94
N ILE A 34 7.16 -2.65 8.79
CA ILE A 34 6.12 -1.99 7.99
C ILE A 34 6.80 -1.07 6.98
N PHE A 35 6.44 -1.22 5.71
CA PHE A 35 6.99 -0.41 4.62
C PHE A 35 5.89 0.24 3.80
N ILE A 36 6.24 1.31 3.13
CA ILE A 36 5.41 1.99 2.15
C ILE A 36 5.99 1.68 0.76
N PRO A 37 5.22 1.00 -0.12
CA PRO A 37 5.67 0.84 -1.51
C PRO A 37 5.88 2.19 -2.18
N THR A 38 6.91 2.31 -3.01
CA THR A 38 7.22 3.60 -3.66
C THR A 38 6.10 4.11 -4.56
N PHE A 39 5.27 3.22 -5.10
CA PHE A 39 4.08 3.66 -5.84
C PHE A 39 3.07 4.38 -4.92
N VAL A 40 2.87 3.88 -3.71
CA VAL A 40 2.04 4.56 -2.69
C VAL A 40 2.64 5.92 -2.32
N TYR A 41 3.94 5.98 -2.15
CA TYR A 41 4.65 7.24 -1.91
C TYR A 41 4.31 8.28 -2.99
N TYR A 42 4.39 7.88 -4.24
CA TYR A 42 4.04 8.75 -5.37
C TYR A 42 2.58 9.21 -5.31
N GLU A 43 1.65 8.29 -5.10
CA GLU A 43 0.21 8.63 -5.07
C GLU A 43 -0.12 9.63 -3.97
N ILE A 44 0.39 9.41 -2.77
CA ILE A 44 0.16 10.32 -1.63
C ILE A 44 0.82 11.68 -1.89
N LYS A 45 2.06 11.67 -2.29
CA LYS A 45 2.82 12.92 -2.54
C LYS A 45 2.15 13.76 -3.61
N ARG A 46 1.78 13.17 -4.74
CA ARG A 46 1.12 13.90 -5.83
C ARG A 46 -0.20 14.52 -5.37
N GLY A 47 -0.97 13.78 -4.59
CA GLY A 47 -2.26 14.28 -4.08
C GLY A 47 -2.09 15.45 -3.12
N LEU A 48 -1.13 15.38 -2.20
CA LEU A 48 -0.86 16.47 -1.26
C LEU A 48 -0.31 17.71 -1.96
N LEU A 49 0.57 17.53 -2.93
CA LEU A 49 1.11 18.64 -3.73
C LEU A 49 0.02 19.31 -4.57
N ALA A 50 -0.88 18.52 -5.17
CA ALA A 50 -1.95 19.03 -6.03
C ALA A 50 -2.90 19.98 -5.29
N VAL A 51 -3.14 19.75 -4.01
CA VAL A 51 -4.04 20.60 -3.20
C VAL A 51 -3.28 21.55 -2.27
N GLY A 52 -1.95 21.59 -2.34
CA GLY A 52 -1.13 22.50 -1.52
C GLY A 52 -1.16 22.20 -0.03
N ALA A 53 -1.37 20.94 0.36
CA ALA A 53 -1.46 20.52 1.76
C ALA A 53 -0.08 20.44 2.43
N THR A 54 0.56 21.58 2.65
CA THR A 54 1.95 21.69 3.13
C THR A 54 2.17 20.98 4.47
N SER A 55 1.27 21.18 5.42
CA SER A 55 1.39 20.57 6.74
C SER A 55 1.28 19.06 6.72
N LYS A 56 0.33 18.52 5.93
CA LYS A 56 0.21 17.06 5.74
C LYS A 56 1.41 16.48 4.99
N LEU A 57 1.96 17.21 4.03
CA LEU A 57 3.14 16.78 3.29
C LEU A 57 4.34 16.63 4.23
N GLU A 58 4.56 17.58 5.13
CA GLU A 58 5.61 17.50 6.13
C GLU A 58 5.44 16.28 7.05
N ARG A 59 4.22 16.06 7.55
CA ARG A 59 3.91 14.88 8.37
C ARG A 59 4.11 13.58 7.59
N PHE A 60 3.73 13.56 6.32
CA PHE A 60 3.95 12.40 5.46
C PHE A 60 5.44 12.10 5.29
N ASN A 61 6.26 13.13 5.02
CA ASN A 61 7.71 12.96 4.90
C ASN A 61 8.33 12.37 6.17
N ASN A 62 7.87 12.80 7.34
CA ASN A 62 8.32 12.25 8.62
C ASN A 62 7.86 10.81 8.81
N PHE A 63 6.62 10.50 8.43
CA PHE A 63 6.07 9.15 8.50
C PHE A 63 6.86 8.17 7.63
N VAL A 64 7.22 8.57 6.42
CA VAL A 64 8.04 7.78 5.51
C VAL A 64 9.40 7.46 6.12
N LYS A 65 10.03 8.44 6.79
CA LYS A 65 11.32 8.22 7.46
C LYS A 65 11.21 7.21 8.60
N THR A 66 10.08 7.18 9.28
CA THR A 66 9.85 6.25 10.40
C THR A 66 9.68 4.81 9.91
N LEU A 67 8.92 4.60 8.83
CA LEU A 67 8.62 3.25 8.35
C LEU A 67 9.62 2.74 7.31
N GLY A 68 10.01 3.59 6.38
CA GLY A 68 10.82 3.23 5.24
C GLY A 68 10.01 2.91 3.99
N LEU A 69 10.68 2.97 2.85
CA LEU A 69 10.13 2.71 1.53
C LEU A 69 10.64 1.37 0.99
N ILE A 70 9.82 0.73 0.18
CA ILE A 70 10.23 -0.43 -0.61
C ILE A 70 9.99 -0.14 -2.09
N ASN A 71 11.04 -0.35 -2.90
CA ASN A 71 10.97 -0.09 -4.33
C ASN A 71 10.25 -1.21 -5.07
N LEU A 72 9.50 -0.85 -6.11
CA LEU A 72 9.02 -1.80 -7.08
C LEU A 72 10.17 -2.20 -8.00
N THR A 73 10.27 -3.49 -8.29
CA THR A 73 11.33 -4.07 -9.12
C THR A 73 10.79 -4.47 -10.49
N MET A 74 11.67 -4.84 -11.41
CA MET A 74 11.24 -5.42 -12.68
C MET A 74 10.41 -6.68 -12.45
N GLN A 75 10.75 -7.48 -11.44
CA GLN A 75 9.97 -8.67 -11.08
C GLN A 75 8.55 -8.29 -10.67
N THR A 76 8.36 -7.18 -9.96
CA THR A 76 7.01 -6.69 -9.61
C THR A 76 6.19 -6.40 -10.87
N TYR A 77 6.78 -5.73 -11.85
CA TYR A 77 6.10 -5.40 -13.10
C TYR A 77 5.80 -6.63 -13.95
N ASP A 78 6.72 -7.58 -14.02
CA ASP A 78 6.49 -8.85 -14.72
C ASP A 78 5.33 -9.62 -14.08
N MET A 79 5.30 -9.70 -12.77
CA MET A 79 4.20 -10.32 -12.03
C MET A 79 2.87 -9.59 -12.29
N ALA A 80 2.88 -8.26 -12.23
CA ALA A 80 1.69 -7.45 -12.50
C ALA A 80 1.16 -7.66 -13.91
N ALA A 81 2.04 -7.76 -14.90
CA ALA A 81 1.65 -8.04 -16.29
C ALA A 81 0.98 -9.41 -16.43
N ASN A 82 1.49 -10.43 -15.77
CA ASN A 82 0.87 -11.76 -15.75
C ASN A 82 -0.50 -11.76 -15.09
N VAL A 83 -0.63 -11.08 -13.94
CA VAL A 83 -1.92 -10.94 -13.24
C VAL A 83 -2.91 -10.16 -14.09
N TYR A 84 -2.48 -9.09 -14.73
CA TYR A 84 -3.31 -8.32 -15.66
C TYR A 84 -3.88 -9.21 -16.76
N ALA A 85 -3.05 -10.00 -17.41
CA ALA A 85 -3.49 -10.87 -18.50
C ALA A 85 -4.52 -11.90 -18.02
N LEU A 86 -4.31 -12.48 -16.85
CA LEU A 86 -5.23 -13.45 -16.25
C LEU A 86 -6.56 -12.79 -15.90
N LEU A 87 -6.55 -11.66 -15.22
CA LEU A 87 -7.76 -10.94 -14.81
C LEU A 87 -8.55 -10.41 -16.01
N LYS A 88 -7.86 -9.99 -17.06
CA LYS A 88 -8.53 -9.55 -18.30
C LYS A 88 -9.33 -10.68 -18.92
N LYS A 89 -8.78 -11.89 -18.99
CA LYS A 89 -9.48 -13.08 -19.50
C LYS A 89 -10.71 -13.41 -18.67
N GLN A 90 -10.67 -13.16 -17.38
CA GLN A 90 -11.76 -13.44 -16.46
C GLN A 90 -12.81 -12.32 -16.38
N GLY A 91 -12.57 -11.17 -17.03
CA GLY A 91 -13.43 -10.00 -16.91
C GLY A 91 -13.37 -9.33 -15.54
N LEU A 92 -12.25 -9.47 -14.84
CA LEU A 92 -12.05 -9.01 -13.46
C LEU A 92 -10.91 -8.00 -13.31
N LEU A 93 -10.67 -7.19 -14.35
CA LEU A 93 -9.60 -6.18 -14.30
C LEU A 93 -9.74 -5.25 -13.10
N ILE A 94 -8.58 -4.91 -12.54
CA ILE A 94 -8.41 -3.88 -11.51
C ILE A 94 -7.46 -2.81 -12.05
N GLU A 95 -7.38 -1.68 -11.35
CA GLU A 95 -6.51 -0.58 -11.77
C GLU A 95 -5.03 -0.95 -11.64
N ASP A 96 -4.18 -0.29 -12.43
CA ASP A 96 -2.73 -0.50 -12.41
C ASP A 96 -2.14 -0.27 -11.01
N ALA A 97 -2.62 0.76 -10.30
CA ALA A 97 -2.18 1.01 -8.93
C ALA A 97 -2.37 -0.21 -8.03
N ASP A 98 -3.54 -0.85 -8.08
CA ASP A 98 -3.83 -2.05 -7.29
C ASP A 98 -2.93 -3.22 -7.70
N LEU A 99 -2.66 -3.37 -9.00
CA LEU A 99 -1.75 -4.41 -9.50
C LEU A 99 -0.32 -4.19 -8.98
N PHE A 100 0.18 -2.97 -9.07
CA PHE A 100 1.57 -2.68 -8.66
C PHE A 100 1.75 -2.82 -7.15
N ILE A 101 0.82 -2.27 -6.37
CA ILE A 101 0.89 -2.34 -4.91
C ILE A 101 0.70 -3.78 -4.42
N GLY A 102 -0.32 -4.46 -4.93
CA GLY A 102 -0.62 -5.84 -4.55
C GLY A 102 0.49 -6.80 -4.94
N CYS A 103 1.01 -6.70 -6.16
CA CYS A 103 2.12 -7.56 -6.61
C CYS A 103 3.42 -7.28 -5.86
N SER A 104 3.67 -6.02 -5.48
CA SER A 104 4.81 -5.69 -4.63
C SER A 104 4.73 -6.39 -3.28
N ALA A 105 3.56 -6.40 -2.67
CA ALA A 105 3.34 -7.11 -1.40
C ALA A 105 3.50 -8.63 -1.58
N LEU A 106 2.91 -9.20 -2.63
CA LEU A 106 3.01 -10.63 -2.91
C LEU A 106 4.45 -11.06 -3.13
N GLU A 107 5.20 -10.32 -3.94
CA GLU A 107 6.62 -10.58 -4.21
C GLU A 107 7.47 -10.61 -2.94
N ASN A 108 7.16 -9.74 -1.99
CA ASN A 108 7.90 -9.61 -0.74
C ASN A 108 7.33 -10.47 0.39
N SER A 109 6.37 -11.32 0.11
CA SER A 109 5.66 -12.13 1.12
C SER A 109 5.11 -11.27 2.27
N ALA A 110 4.68 -10.05 1.95
CA ALA A 110 4.13 -9.10 2.89
C ALA A 110 2.62 -9.22 2.97
N ILE A 111 2.07 -8.82 4.12
CA ILE A 111 0.63 -8.62 4.28
C ILE A 111 0.31 -7.19 3.86
N LEU A 112 -0.62 -7.01 2.93
CA LEU A 112 -1.05 -5.69 2.51
C LEU A 112 -2.21 -5.20 3.40
N ILE A 113 -2.00 -4.07 4.07
CA ILE A 113 -3.05 -3.42 4.84
C ILE A 113 -3.77 -2.44 3.93
N THR A 114 -5.07 -2.61 3.78
CA THR A 114 -5.91 -1.84 2.85
C THR A 114 -7.36 -1.77 3.30
N ASN A 115 -8.12 -0.81 2.78
CA ASN A 115 -9.58 -0.84 2.88
C ASN A 115 -10.25 -1.35 1.59
N ASN A 116 -9.47 -1.70 0.56
CA ASN A 116 -9.95 -2.06 -0.78
C ASN A 116 -9.78 -3.57 -1.06
N ALA A 117 -10.25 -4.41 -0.14
CA ALA A 117 -10.12 -5.86 -0.27
C ALA A 117 -10.84 -6.41 -1.51
N ASN A 118 -11.95 -5.80 -1.94
CA ASN A 118 -12.74 -6.29 -3.08
C ASN A 118 -11.94 -6.39 -4.37
N HIS A 119 -11.06 -5.45 -4.65
CA HIS A 119 -10.20 -5.48 -5.83
C HIS A 119 -8.96 -6.34 -5.58
N LEU A 120 -8.30 -6.15 -4.45
CA LEU A 120 -7.01 -6.77 -4.16
C LEU A 120 -7.10 -8.28 -3.95
N LYS A 121 -8.23 -8.80 -3.48
CA LYS A 121 -8.46 -10.26 -3.36
C LYS A 121 -8.44 -10.98 -4.71
N ARG A 122 -8.54 -10.24 -5.81
CA ARG A 122 -8.43 -10.82 -7.16
C ARG A 122 -7.00 -11.23 -7.50
N ILE A 123 -6.01 -10.77 -6.74
CA ILE A 123 -4.62 -11.19 -6.88
C ILE A 123 -4.43 -12.47 -6.05
N SER A 124 -4.27 -13.61 -6.74
CA SER A 124 -4.14 -14.90 -6.08
C SER A 124 -2.90 -14.96 -5.19
N GLY A 125 -3.06 -15.45 -3.96
CA GLY A 125 -1.98 -15.63 -3.00
C GLY A 125 -1.64 -14.40 -2.17
N LEU A 126 -2.22 -13.24 -2.49
CA LEU A 126 -2.00 -12.02 -1.72
C LEU A 126 -2.67 -12.12 -0.34
N LYS A 127 -1.89 -11.85 0.71
CA LYS A 127 -2.41 -11.76 2.08
C LYS A 127 -2.82 -10.33 2.38
N ILE A 128 -4.01 -10.16 2.91
CA ILE A 128 -4.63 -8.85 3.14
C ILE A 128 -5.11 -8.74 4.59
N GLU A 129 -4.83 -7.60 5.22
CA GLU A 129 -5.50 -7.18 6.44
C GLU A 129 -6.35 -5.96 6.11
N VAL A 130 -7.65 -6.01 6.40
CA VAL A 130 -8.57 -4.91 6.13
C VAL A 130 -8.66 -4.00 7.33
N LEU A 131 -8.40 -2.70 7.12
CA LEU A 131 -8.64 -1.64 8.10
C LEU A 131 -9.48 -0.54 7.46
N GLU A 132 -10.46 -0.08 8.20
CA GLU A 132 -11.40 0.96 7.73
C GLU A 132 -11.49 2.13 8.70
#